data_e895dab33305121c05d573c6cb3befc3
#
_entry.id   e895dab33305121c05d573c6cb3befc3
#
_cell.length_a   1.000
_cell.length_b   1.000
_cell.length_c   1.000
_cell.angle_alpha   90.00
_cell.angle_beta   90.00
_cell.angle_gamma   90.00
#
_symmetry.space_group_name_H-M   'P 1'
#
loop_
_entity.id
_entity.type
_entity.pdbx_description
1 polymer ?
#
loop_
_entity_poly.entity_id
_entity_poly.type
_entity_poly.pdbx_seq_one_letter_code
_entity_poly.pdbx_strand_id
1 'polypeptide(L)'
;MKIGIVCYPTYGGSGVVATELGKVLLQKGHEVHFISYQQPVRLTRFSQMVYFHEVLVSEYPLFEYPPFELALTGKMIEVAKDYHLDLLHVHYAIPHASAALMAKNILAQEGISFPYITTLHGTDITIVGRDPEFEPVITYSINQSDGVTAVSEYLRNETYKHFRVKSHIEVIPNFICLQEVEATQPDKELKNKIAPDGEPIITHISNFRKVKRIEDIIFIFQKIRDRMPAKLLMIGDGPERQKAMQLVKNLSLINDVHFIGKIRETYPLLKISRLFLLTSEYESFGLSSAIKLLQEKDLWEKFHQNSINQSRKFDSFEIVKLYEAMYEKVLSQV
;
A
#
# COMPACT_ATOMS: atom_id res chain seq x y z
N MET A 1 -21.70 0.82 -10.43
CA MET A 1 -21.87 0.58 -8.98
C MET A 1 -21.42 1.81 -8.22
N LYS A 2 -22.01 2.06 -7.05
CA LYS A 2 -21.61 3.07 -6.07
C LYS A 2 -20.87 2.40 -4.93
N ILE A 3 -19.58 2.66 -4.81
CA ILE A 3 -18.67 1.89 -3.97
C ILE A 3 -18.08 2.78 -2.88
N GLY A 4 -18.29 2.42 -1.62
CA GLY A 4 -17.60 3.03 -0.49
C GLY A 4 -16.23 2.39 -0.28
N ILE A 5 -15.13 3.16 -0.31
CA ILE A 5 -13.78 2.68 -0.02
C ILE A 5 -13.33 3.25 1.32
N VAL A 6 -13.02 2.38 2.26
CA VAL A 6 -12.54 2.75 3.61
C VAL A 6 -11.07 2.38 3.74
N CYS A 7 -10.22 3.36 4.00
CA CYS A 7 -8.78 3.13 4.07
C CYS A 7 -8.07 4.14 4.98
N TYR A 8 -6.84 3.83 5.35
CA TYR A 8 -5.96 4.82 5.97
C TYR A 8 -5.46 5.84 4.93
N PRO A 9 -5.48 7.15 5.23
CA PRO A 9 -5.06 8.20 4.30
C PRO A 9 -3.53 8.38 4.25
N THR A 10 -2.76 7.31 4.48
CA THR A 10 -1.32 7.39 4.68
C THR A 10 -0.54 7.16 3.38
N TYR A 11 0.74 7.60 3.39
CA TYR A 11 1.73 7.25 2.36
C TYR A 11 2.11 5.75 2.38
N GLY A 12 1.57 4.96 3.30
CA GLY A 12 1.81 3.52 3.40
C GLY A 12 1.12 2.73 2.28
N GLY A 13 1.62 1.52 2.01
CA GLY A 13 1.20 0.69 0.88
C GLY A 13 -0.32 0.50 0.74
N SER A 14 -1.03 0.22 1.85
CA SER A 14 -2.49 -0.02 1.82
C SER A 14 -3.30 1.22 1.41
N GLY A 15 -2.96 2.42 1.92
CA GLY A 15 -3.65 3.64 1.57
C GLY A 15 -3.45 4.02 0.10
N VAL A 16 -2.24 3.77 -0.43
CA VAL A 16 -1.93 3.94 -1.85
C VAL A 16 -2.74 2.96 -2.70
N VAL A 17 -2.74 1.66 -2.35
CA VAL A 17 -3.48 0.63 -3.10
C VAL A 17 -4.97 0.95 -3.12
N ALA A 18 -5.57 1.31 -1.99
CA ALA A 18 -6.98 1.68 -1.91
C ALA A 18 -7.32 2.89 -2.79
N THR A 19 -6.45 3.90 -2.79
CA THR A 19 -6.66 5.11 -3.60
C THR A 19 -6.52 4.82 -5.10
N GLU A 20 -5.50 4.06 -5.50
CA GLU A 20 -5.32 3.67 -6.89
C GLU A 20 -6.46 2.75 -7.38
N LEU A 21 -6.95 1.84 -6.51
CA LEU A 21 -8.15 1.04 -6.81
C LEU A 21 -9.35 1.94 -7.14
N GLY A 22 -9.64 2.91 -6.28
CA GLY A 22 -10.75 3.83 -6.51
C GLY A 22 -10.60 4.66 -7.78
N LYS A 23 -9.38 5.09 -8.14
CA LYS A 23 -9.12 5.79 -9.41
C LYS A 23 -9.44 4.93 -10.63
N VAL A 24 -9.04 3.66 -10.62
CA VAL A 24 -9.30 2.75 -11.75
C VAL A 24 -10.78 2.40 -11.83
N LEU A 25 -11.44 2.16 -10.69
CA LEU A 25 -12.90 1.95 -10.64
C LEU A 25 -13.65 3.14 -11.23
N LEU A 26 -13.23 4.37 -10.91
CA LEU A 26 -13.77 5.58 -11.50
C LEU A 26 -13.61 5.59 -13.04
N GLN A 27 -12.42 5.26 -13.56
CA GLN A 27 -12.16 5.19 -15.00
C GLN A 27 -13.03 4.14 -15.70
N LYS A 28 -13.47 3.11 -14.97
CA LYS A 28 -14.40 2.08 -15.43
C LYS A 28 -15.89 2.47 -15.28
N GLY A 29 -16.17 3.70 -14.83
CA GLY A 29 -17.53 4.24 -14.74
C GLY A 29 -18.26 3.95 -13.43
N HIS A 30 -17.54 3.53 -12.39
CA HIS A 30 -18.11 3.41 -11.04
C HIS A 30 -18.11 4.77 -10.32
N GLU A 31 -19.04 4.97 -9.39
CA GLU A 31 -19.04 6.07 -8.43
C GLU A 31 -18.30 5.64 -7.18
N VAL A 32 -17.34 6.45 -6.70
CA VAL A 32 -16.43 6.06 -5.61
C VAL A 32 -16.48 7.06 -4.47
N HIS A 33 -16.75 6.55 -3.27
CA HIS A 33 -16.87 7.31 -2.02
C HIS A 33 -15.75 6.90 -1.06
N PHE A 34 -14.72 7.74 -0.92
CA PHE A 34 -13.67 7.51 0.07
C PHE A 34 -14.12 7.97 1.45
N ILE A 35 -14.05 7.08 2.44
CA ILE A 35 -14.38 7.34 3.84
C ILE A 35 -13.11 7.18 4.68
N SER A 36 -12.63 8.27 5.26
CA SER A 36 -11.37 8.29 6.03
C SER A 36 -11.30 9.54 6.91
N TYR A 37 -10.42 9.55 7.92
CA TYR A 37 -10.23 10.71 8.80
C TYR A 37 -9.41 11.85 8.16
N GLN A 38 -8.89 11.67 6.99
CA GLN A 38 -8.18 12.67 6.20
C GLN A 38 -8.22 12.25 4.74
N GLN A 39 -8.13 13.21 3.82
CA GLN A 39 -8.08 12.93 2.39
C GLN A 39 -6.91 12.00 2.04
N PRO A 40 -7.15 10.89 1.32
CA PRO A 40 -6.08 9.99 0.87
C PRO A 40 -5.01 10.71 0.05
N VAL A 41 -3.74 10.40 0.34
CA VAL A 41 -2.58 11.17 -0.16
C VAL A 41 -2.53 11.30 -1.68
N ARG A 42 -2.93 10.27 -2.42
CA ARG A 42 -2.92 10.26 -3.89
C ARG A 42 -4.25 10.68 -4.52
N LEU A 43 -5.22 11.06 -3.74
CA LEU A 43 -6.48 11.62 -4.23
C LEU A 43 -6.29 13.12 -4.51
N THR A 44 -5.70 13.46 -5.66
CA THR A 44 -5.30 14.83 -6.01
C THR A 44 -6.34 15.59 -6.83
N ARG A 45 -7.29 14.89 -7.43
CA ARG A 45 -8.37 15.50 -8.26
C ARG A 45 -9.69 14.86 -7.89
N PHE A 46 -10.67 15.72 -7.66
CA PHE A 46 -12.08 15.32 -7.58
C PHE A 46 -12.69 15.40 -8.99
N SER A 47 -13.48 14.41 -9.34
CA SER A 47 -14.34 14.41 -10.52
C SER A 47 -15.79 14.32 -10.08
N GLN A 48 -16.72 14.42 -11.00
CA GLN A 48 -18.15 14.34 -10.68
C GLN A 48 -18.60 13.01 -10.06
N MET A 49 -17.71 11.99 -10.02
CA MET A 49 -18.02 10.64 -9.52
C MET A 49 -17.09 10.19 -8.39
N VAL A 50 -16.25 11.08 -7.85
CA VAL A 50 -15.37 10.82 -6.70
C VAL A 50 -15.70 11.74 -5.56
N TYR A 51 -16.01 11.16 -4.42
CA TYR A 51 -16.37 11.87 -3.20
C TYR A 51 -15.43 11.52 -2.07
N PHE A 52 -15.18 12.47 -1.20
CA PHE A 52 -14.43 12.24 0.04
C PHE A 52 -15.31 12.63 1.23
N HIS A 53 -15.43 11.70 2.18
CA HIS A 53 -16.20 11.85 3.40
C HIS A 53 -15.25 11.76 4.60
N GLU A 54 -15.08 12.89 5.26
CA GLU A 54 -14.20 12.97 6.42
C GLU A 54 -14.87 12.38 7.65
N VAL A 55 -14.16 11.51 8.33
CA VAL A 55 -14.56 10.96 9.63
C VAL A 55 -14.05 11.90 10.73
N LEU A 56 -14.95 12.70 11.28
CA LEU A 56 -14.66 13.57 12.39
C LEU A 56 -14.91 12.84 13.71
N VAL A 57 -13.95 12.85 14.61
CA VAL A 57 -14.10 12.29 15.94
C VAL A 57 -14.33 13.43 16.93
N SER A 58 -15.46 13.41 17.61
CA SER A 58 -15.79 14.42 18.62
C SER A 58 -14.87 14.25 19.85
N GLU A 59 -14.25 15.32 20.27
CA GLU A 59 -13.56 15.39 21.55
C GLU A 59 -14.60 15.50 22.68
N TYR A 60 -14.58 14.53 23.58
CA TYR A 60 -15.40 14.56 24.79
C TYR A 60 -14.52 14.32 26.01
N PRO A 61 -14.57 15.17 27.05
CA PRO A 61 -13.62 15.14 28.15
C PRO A 61 -13.52 13.83 28.93
N LEU A 62 -14.55 12.99 28.89
CA LEU A 62 -14.54 11.67 29.55
C LEU A 62 -13.95 10.56 28.66
N PHE A 63 -13.66 10.81 27.40
CA PHE A 63 -12.96 9.85 26.56
C PHE A 63 -11.45 10.06 26.68
N GLU A 64 -10.78 9.13 27.37
CA GLU A 64 -9.32 9.10 27.38
C GLU A 64 -8.74 8.93 25.97
N TYR A 65 -9.41 8.11 25.15
CA TYR A 65 -9.08 7.89 23.74
C TYR A 65 -10.29 8.22 22.87
N PRO A 66 -10.12 9.02 21.80
CA PRO A 66 -11.20 9.32 20.88
C PRO A 66 -11.79 8.06 20.26
N PRO A 67 -13.12 7.87 20.24
CA PRO A 67 -13.79 6.66 19.76
C PRO A 67 -13.85 6.62 18.23
N PHE A 68 -12.70 6.49 17.57
CA PHE A 68 -12.57 6.54 16.12
C PHE A 68 -13.44 5.51 15.41
N GLU A 69 -13.48 4.27 15.91
CA GLU A 69 -14.25 3.18 15.27
C GLU A 69 -15.76 3.47 15.27
N LEU A 70 -16.30 4.05 16.35
CA LEU A 70 -17.69 4.46 16.39
C LEU A 70 -18.00 5.61 15.43
N ALA A 71 -17.12 6.61 15.35
CA ALA A 71 -17.26 7.71 14.40
C ALA A 71 -17.19 7.21 12.95
N LEU A 72 -16.30 6.26 12.67
CA LEU A 72 -16.18 5.62 11.37
C LEU A 72 -17.44 4.84 11.00
N THR A 73 -17.97 4.04 11.93
CA THR A 73 -19.24 3.33 11.76
C THR A 73 -20.39 4.28 11.42
N GLY A 74 -20.54 5.36 12.20
CA GLY A 74 -21.57 6.37 11.95
C GLY A 74 -21.43 7.01 10.56
N LYS A 75 -20.20 7.34 10.15
CA LYS A 75 -19.95 7.91 8.82
C LYS A 75 -20.24 6.91 7.69
N MET A 76 -19.93 5.63 7.86
CA MET A 76 -20.30 4.61 6.88
C MET A 76 -21.83 4.52 6.70
N ILE A 77 -22.59 4.56 7.80
CA ILE A 77 -24.06 4.53 7.76
C ILE A 77 -24.61 5.77 7.06
N GLU A 78 -24.14 6.98 7.42
CA GLU A 78 -24.54 8.24 6.80
C GLU A 78 -24.32 8.18 5.28
N VAL A 79 -23.10 7.87 4.85
CA VAL A 79 -22.74 7.85 3.43
C VAL A 79 -23.51 6.74 2.68
N ALA A 80 -23.69 5.56 3.29
CA ALA A 80 -24.47 4.48 2.68
C ALA A 80 -25.91 4.91 2.38
N LYS A 81 -26.56 5.63 3.31
CA LYS A 81 -27.93 6.11 3.18
C LYS A 81 -28.05 7.27 2.20
N ASP A 82 -27.21 8.29 2.37
CA ASP A 82 -27.31 9.55 1.61
C ASP A 82 -26.98 9.34 0.13
N TYR A 83 -26.07 8.44 -0.18
CA TYR A 83 -25.62 8.18 -1.56
C TYR A 83 -26.13 6.87 -2.15
N HIS A 84 -26.84 6.06 -1.35
CA HIS A 84 -27.34 4.74 -1.77
C HIS A 84 -26.21 3.85 -2.31
N LEU A 85 -25.17 3.64 -1.47
CA LEU A 85 -24.05 2.80 -1.85
C LEU A 85 -24.49 1.35 -2.06
N ASP A 86 -23.92 0.70 -3.08
CA ASP A 86 -24.16 -0.72 -3.36
C ASP A 86 -23.42 -1.63 -2.40
N LEU A 87 -22.17 -1.24 -2.03
CA LEU A 87 -21.30 -2.00 -1.13
C LEU A 87 -20.21 -1.13 -0.47
N LEU A 88 -19.62 -1.66 0.61
CA LEU A 88 -18.36 -1.16 1.16
C LEU A 88 -17.19 -2.08 0.78
N HIS A 89 -16.06 -1.47 0.43
CA HIS A 89 -14.77 -2.14 0.37
C HIS A 89 -13.84 -1.55 1.43
N VAL A 90 -13.56 -2.31 2.47
CA VAL A 90 -12.72 -1.88 3.58
C VAL A 90 -11.33 -2.50 3.51
N HIS A 91 -10.32 -1.69 3.76
CA HIS A 91 -8.93 -2.10 3.79
C HIS A 91 -8.47 -2.23 5.24
N TYR A 92 -8.08 -3.41 5.67
CA TYR A 92 -7.77 -3.89 7.02
C TYR A 92 -8.95 -4.53 7.79
N ALA A 93 -8.63 -5.61 8.51
CA ALA A 93 -9.56 -6.30 9.38
C ALA A 93 -10.01 -5.44 10.58
N ILE A 94 -9.09 -4.67 11.16
CA ILE A 94 -9.37 -3.71 12.23
C ILE A 94 -8.70 -2.36 11.93
N PRO A 95 -9.33 -1.24 12.24
CA PRO A 95 -10.69 -1.08 12.75
C PRO A 95 -11.76 -1.04 11.63
N HIS A 96 -11.37 -1.23 10.37
CA HIS A 96 -12.26 -0.94 9.25
C HIS A 96 -13.32 -2.02 9.05
N ALA A 97 -12.96 -3.33 9.08
CA ALA A 97 -13.96 -4.37 8.92
C ALA A 97 -14.86 -4.52 10.16
N SER A 98 -14.35 -4.29 11.38
CA SER A 98 -15.18 -4.29 12.59
C SER A 98 -16.19 -3.14 12.59
N ALA A 99 -15.78 -1.94 12.15
CA ALA A 99 -16.70 -0.80 11.97
C ALA A 99 -17.75 -1.07 10.86
N ALA A 100 -17.34 -1.68 9.74
CA ALA A 100 -18.23 -2.04 8.64
C ALA A 100 -19.27 -3.11 9.06
N LEU A 101 -18.85 -4.09 9.85
CA LEU A 101 -19.76 -5.08 10.42
C LEU A 101 -20.82 -4.43 11.32
N MET A 102 -20.42 -3.50 12.17
CA MET A 102 -21.37 -2.75 12.99
C MET A 102 -22.31 -1.92 12.12
N ALA A 103 -21.82 -1.22 11.10
CA ALA A 103 -22.65 -0.47 10.17
C ALA A 103 -23.65 -1.37 9.44
N LYS A 104 -23.22 -2.51 8.90
CA LYS A 104 -24.07 -3.52 8.27
C LYS A 104 -25.20 -3.97 9.18
N ASN A 105 -24.87 -4.29 10.44
CA ASN A 105 -25.86 -4.76 11.41
C ASN A 105 -26.89 -3.67 11.77
N ILE A 106 -26.48 -2.42 11.89
CA ILE A 106 -27.39 -1.29 12.16
C ILE A 106 -28.31 -1.06 10.96
N LEU A 107 -27.78 -1.01 9.74
CA LEU A 107 -28.55 -0.82 8.52
C LEU A 107 -29.56 -1.97 8.29
N ALA A 108 -29.19 -3.19 8.65
CA ALA A 108 -30.08 -4.34 8.56
C ALA A 108 -31.32 -4.20 9.47
N GLN A 109 -31.24 -3.52 10.63
CA GLN A 109 -32.41 -3.23 11.48
C GLN A 109 -33.39 -2.23 10.80
N GLU A 110 -32.90 -1.46 9.83
CA GLU A 110 -33.71 -0.56 9.03
C GLU A 110 -34.15 -1.19 7.70
N GLY A 111 -33.91 -2.48 7.50
CA GLY A 111 -34.24 -3.21 6.27
C GLY A 111 -33.33 -2.93 5.08
N ILE A 112 -32.16 -2.31 5.33
CA ILE A 112 -31.17 -2.00 4.30
C ILE A 112 -30.11 -3.11 4.28
N SER A 113 -30.04 -3.85 3.17
CA SER A 113 -28.95 -4.79 2.92
C SER A 113 -27.70 -4.02 2.47
N PHE A 114 -26.58 -4.24 3.18
CA PHE A 114 -25.37 -3.48 2.93
C PHE A 114 -24.12 -4.39 3.04
N PRO A 115 -23.72 -5.05 1.95
CA PRO A 115 -22.58 -5.95 1.98
C PRO A 115 -21.26 -5.20 2.07
N TYR A 116 -20.25 -5.86 2.68
CA TYR A 116 -18.89 -5.33 2.70
C TYR A 116 -17.85 -6.38 2.40
N ILE A 117 -16.77 -5.94 1.74
CA ILE A 117 -15.61 -6.73 1.37
C ILE A 117 -14.41 -6.24 2.16
N THR A 118 -13.60 -7.16 2.67
CA THR A 118 -12.38 -6.84 3.43
C THR A 118 -11.14 -7.26 2.66
N THR A 119 -10.22 -6.31 2.41
CA THR A 119 -8.87 -6.59 1.91
C THR A 119 -7.85 -6.56 3.05
N LEU A 120 -7.15 -7.67 3.24
CA LEU A 120 -6.07 -7.85 4.21
C LEU A 120 -4.75 -7.37 3.61
N HIS A 121 -3.98 -6.55 4.39
CA HIS A 121 -2.74 -5.91 3.91
C HIS A 121 -1.46 -6.36 4.63
N GLY A 122 -1.57 -7.13 5.69
CA GLY A 122 -0.44 -7.72 6.40
C GLY A 122 -0.27 -7.22 7.82
N THR A 123 -0.16 -5.93 8.08
CA THR A 123 0.05 -5.39 9.44
C THR A 123 -1.08 -5.79 10.40
N ASP A 124 -2.29 -5.80 9.92
CA ASP A 124 -3.50 -6.25 10.62
C ASP A 124 -3.44 -7.73 11.04
N ILE A 125 -2.72 -8.55 10.28
CA ILE A 125 -2.62 -10.01 10.50
C ILE A 125 -1.31 -10.37 11.20
N THR A 126 -0.17 -9.85 10.70
CA THR A 126 1.14 -10.33 11.13
C THR A 126 1.73 -9.58 12.32
N ILE A 127 1.23 -8.39 12.64
CA ILE A 127 1.73 -7.54 13.72
C ILE A 127 0.64 -7.31 14.76
N VAL A 128 -0.36 -6.50 14.44
CA VAL A 128 -1.42 -6.11 15.38
C VAL A 128 -2.32 -7.29 15.71
N GLY A 129 -2.66 -8.11 14.71
CA GLY A 129 -3.53 -9.26 14.87
C GLY A 129 -2.95 -10.42 15.70
N ARG A 130 -1.65 -10.38 16.00
CA ARG A 130 -1.02 -11.37 16.89
C ARG A 130 -1.27 -11.09 18.38
N ASP A 131 -1.79 -9.92 18.70
CA ASP A 131 -2.21 -9.61 20.06
C ASP A 131 -3.44 -10.45 20.41
N PRO A 132 -3.41 -11.27 21.48
CA PRO A 132 -4.53 -12.11 21.89
C PRO A 132 -5.84 -11.35 22.17
N GLU A 133 -5.73 -10.07 22.51
CA GLU A 133 -6.91 -9.22 22.77
C GLU A 133 -7.65 -8.86 21.48
N PHE A 134 -6.95 -8.74 20.35
CA PHE A 134 -7.54 -8.39 19.06
C PHE A 134 -7.94 -9.61 18.22
N GLU A 135 -7.33 -10.78 18.45
CA GLU A 135 -7.58 -12.00 17.66
C GLU A 135 -9.07 -12.33 17.52
N PRO A 136 -9.90 -12.37 18.60
CA PRO A 136 -11.31 -12.70 18.47
C PRO A 136 -12.09 -11.72 17.60
N VAL A 137 -11.79 -10.41 17.71
CA VAL A 137 -12.45 -9.35 16.92
C VAL A 137 -12.07 -9.48 15.45
N ILE A 138 -10.80 -9.69 15.16
CA ILE A 138 -10.28 -9.86 13.80
C ILE A 138 -10.89 -11.10 13.15
N THR A 139 -10.85 -12.25 13.85
CA THR A 139 -11.42 -13.50 13.36
C THR A 139 -12.90 -13.35 13.05
N TYR A 140 -13.65 -12.71 13.96
CA TYR A 140 -15.09 -12.51 13.79
C TYR A 140 -15.38 -11.56 12.62
N SER A 141 -14.71 -10.41 12.54
CA SER A 141 -14.92 -9.42 11.49
C SER A 141 -14.61 -9.99 10.09
N ILE A 142 -13.54 -10.78 9.96
CA ILE A 142 -13.21 -11.46 8.70
C ILE A 142 -14.30 -12.48 8.33
N ASN A 143 -14.77 -13.28 9.28
CA ASN A 143 -15.79 -14.29 9.02
C ASN A 143 -17.18 -13.72 8.70
N GLN A 144 -17.45 -12.48 9.06
CA GLN A 144 -18.71 -11.77 8.77
C GLN A 144 -18.65 -10.92 7.50
N SER A 145 -17.48 -10.80 6.88
CA SER A 145 -17.33 -10.13 5.58
C SER A 145 -18.00 -10.96 4.48
N ASP A 146 -18.72 -10.29 3.58
CA ASP A 146 -19.37 -10.94 2.44
C ASP A 146 -18.35 -11.39 1.37
N GLY A 147 -17.19 -10.76 1.35
CA GLY A 147 -16.02 -11.16 0.57
C GLY A 147 -14.73 -10.83 1.32
N VAL A 148 -13.72 -11.68 1.18
CA VAL A 148 -12.41 -11.45 1.79
C VAL A 148 -11.32 -11.62 0.76
N THR A 149 -10.40 -10.66 0.68
CA THR A 149 -9.22 -10.74 -0.18
C THR A 149 -7.93 -10.55 0.61
N ALA A 150 -6.85 -11.12 0.13
CA ALA A 150 -5.50 -10.89 0.64
C ALA A 150 -4.55 -10.52 -0.49
N VAL A 151 -3.60 -9.63 -0.23
CA VAL A 151 -2.66 -9.12 -1.25
C VAL A 151 -1.60 -10.14 -1.69
N SER A 152 -1.52 -11.31 -1.06
CA SER A 152 -0.60 -12.39 -1.44
C SER A 152 -1.05 -13.73 -0.86
N GLU A 153 -0.58 -14.82 -1.49
CA GLU A 153 -0.77 -16.17 -0.96
C GLU A 153 -0.13 -16.35 0.42
N TYR A 154 1.02 -15.75 0.63
CA TYR A 154 1.67 -15.74 1.94
C TYR A 154 0.75 -15.17 3.01
N LEU A 155 0.14 -14.00 2.76
CA LEU A 155 -0.75 -13.37 3.73
C LEU A 155 -2.02 -14.19 3.97
N ARG A 156 -2.62 -14.74 2.91
CA ARG A 156 -3.75 -15.67 3.03
C ARG A 156 -3.41 -16.85 3.95
N ASN A 157 -2.27 -17.48 3.71
CA ASN A 157 -1.84 -18.65 4.47
C ASN A 157 -1.51 -18.30 5.93
N GLU A 158 -0.86 -17.15 6.19
CA GLU A 158 -0.64 -16.66 7.55
C GLU A 158 -1.97 -16.33 8.26
N THR A 159 -2.97 -15.83 7.53
CA THR A 159 -4.30 -15.59 8.08
C THR A 159 -4.95 -16.89 8.55
N TYR A 160 -5.00 -17.92 7.71
CA TYR A 160 -5.55 -19.21 8.09
C TYR A 160 -4.77 -19.92 9.21
N LYS A 161 -3.46 -19.68 9.29
CA LYS A 161 -2.61 -20.28 10.32
C LYS A 161 -2.83 -19.67 11.72
N HIS A 162 -3.09 -18.38 11.78
CA HIS A 162 -3.16 -17.66 13.06
C HIS A 162 -4.58 -17.34 13.51
N PHE A 163 -5.57 -17.39 12.62
CA PHE A 163 -6.96 -17.06 12.90
C PHE A 163 -7.90 -18.20 12.50
N ARG A 164 -8.98 -18.38 13.26
CA ARG A 164 -10.01 -19.38 12.93
C ARG A 164 -10.95 -18.88 11.83
N VAL A 165 -10.36 -18.46 10.72
CA VAL A 165 -11.11 -17.97 9.56
C VAL A 165 -11.70 -19.14 8.78
N LYS A 166 -13.02 -19.07 8.53
CA LYS A 166 -13.80 -20.05 7.75
C LYS A 166 -14.11 -19.54 6.34
N SER A 167 -14.15 -18.23 6.16
CA SER A 167 -14.41 -17.58 4.88
C SER A 167 -13.30 -17.88 3.88
N HIS A 168 -13.68 -18.06 2.61
CA HIS A 168 -12.70 -18.15 1.53
C HIS A 168 -11.99 -16.81 1.34
N ILE A 169 -10.66 -16.83 1.36
CA ILE A 169 -9.85 -15.66 1.11
C ILE A 169 -9.31 -15.73 -0.32
N GLU A 170 -9.76 -14.85 -1.18
CA GLU A 170 -9.26 -14.71 -2.55
C GLU A 170 -7.94 -13.92 -2.58
N VAL A 171 -6.99 -14.35 -3.39
CA VAL A 171 -5.71 -13.64 -3.52
C VAL A 171 -5.80 -12.68 -4.69
N ILE A 172 -5.83 -11.38 -4.37
CA ILE A 172 -5.78 -10.31 -5.36
C ILE A 172 -4.53 -9.47 -5.06
N PRO A 173 -3.47 -9.57 -5.90
CA PRO A 173 -2.21 -8.90 -5.62
C PRO A 173 -2.33 -7.38 -5.74
N ASN A 174 -1.42 -6.67 -5.08
CA ASN A 174 -1.22 -5.26 -5.32
C ASN A 174 -0.84 -5.00 -6.78
N PHE A 175 -1.12 -3.82 -7.27
CA PHE A 175 -0.98 -3.46 -8.68
C PHE A 175 -0.30 -2.10 -8.86
N ILE A 176 0.09 -1.82 -10.09
CA ILE A 176 0.66 -0.56 -10.54
C ILE A 176 -0.11 -0.06 -11.77
N CYS A 177 -0.22 1.25 -11.94
CA CYS A 177 -0.77 1.85 -13.15
C CYS A 177 0.35 1.95 -14.20
N LEU A 178 0.43 1.02 -15.13
CA LEU A 178 1.46 1.01 -16.17
C LEU A 178 1.36 2.25 -17.07
N GLN A 179 0.17 2.74 -17.36
CA GLN A 179 -0.02 3.97 -18.15
C GLN A 179 0.63 5.18 -17.46
N GLU A 180 0.48 5.33 -16.14
CA GLU A 180 1.13 6.41 -15.40
C GLU A 180 2.65 6.22 -15.40
N VAL A 181 3.14 5.00 -15.23
CA VAL A 181 4.58 4.69 -15.32
C VAL A 181 5.14 5.06 -16.69
N GLU A 182 4.47 4.66 -17.77
CA GLU A 182 4.92 4.92 -19.14
C GLU A 182 4.90 6.41 -19.50
N ALA A 183 3.84 7.13 -19.10
CA ALA A 183 3.69 8.57 -19.35
C ALA A 183 4.64 9.44 -18.53
N THR A 184 5.14 8.93 -17.40
CA THR A 184 6.03 9.69 -16.51
C THR A 184 7.39 9.96 -17.19
N GLN A 185 7.90 11.18 -17.08
CA GLN A 185 9.25 11.52 -17.50
C GLN A 185 10.26 11.34 -16.36
N PRO A 186 11.50 10.91 -16.66
CA PRO A 186 12.55 10.82 -15.65
C PRO A 186 12.93 12.20 -15.12
N ASP A 187 13.22 12.30 -13.83
CA ASP A 187 13.75 13.52 -13.22
C ASP A 187 15.24 13.70 -13.58
N LYS A 188 15.47 14.30 -14.75
CA LYS A 188 16.84 14.53 -15.27
C LYS A 188 17.62 15.54 -14.44
N GLU A 189 16.95 16.52 -13.84
CA GLU A 189 17.61 17.53 -13.01
C GLU A 189 18.16 16.88 -11.74
N LEU A 190 17.34 16.12 -11.05
CA LEU A 190 17.78 15.37 -9.86
C LEU A 190 18.86 14.34 -10.23
N LYS A 191 18.73 13.66 -11.38
CA LYS A 191 19.76 12.73 -11.86
C LYS A 191 21.12 13.41 -11.97
N ASN A 192 21.19 14.55 -12.64
CA ASN A 192 22.43 15.30 -12.84
C ASN A 192 23.01 15.83 -11.53
N LYS A 193 22.14 16.18 -10.58
CA LYS A 193 22.56 16.64 -9.24
C LYS A 193 23.15 15.51 -8.39
N ILE A 194 22.57 14.32 -8.45
CA ILE A 194 22.97 13.16 -7.62
C ILE A 194 24.16 12.43 -8.26
N ALA A 195 24.14 12.24 -9.57
CA ALA A 195 25.09 11.45 -10.33
C ALA A 195 25.67 12.28 -11.52
N PRO A 196 26.47 13.34 -11.24
CA PRO A 196 26.96 14.26 -12.25
C PRO A 196 27.88 13.59 -13.27
N ASP A 197 28.62 12.56 -12.88
CA ASP A 197 29.54 11.81 -13.72
C ASP A 197 28.88 10.60 -14.41
N GLY A 198 27.54 10.49 -14.33
CA GLY A 198 26.76 9.41 -14.93
C GLY A 198 26.79 8.11 -14.15
N GLU A 199 27.12 8.17 -12.86
CA GLU A 199 27.14 6.99 -11.97
C GLU A 199 25.77 6.29 -11.91
N PRO A 200 25.72 4.96 -11.81
CA PRO A 200 24.46 4.27 -11.63
C PRO A 200 23.83 4.66 -10.28
N ILE A 201 22.53 4.97 -10.31
CA ILE A 201 21.75 5.26 -9.14
C ILE A 201 21.05 3.98 -8.68
N ILE A 202 21.30 3.60 -7.43
CA ILE A 202 20.61 2.54 -6.73
C ILE A 202 19.54 3.20 -5.86
N THR A 203 18.31 2.70 -5.88
CA THR A 203 17.20 3.34 -5.17
C THR A 203 16.58 2.38 -4.16
N HIS A 204 16.24 2.91 -2.99
CA HIS A 204 15.41 2.27 -1.99
C HIS A 204 14.24 3.17 -1.62
N ILE A 205 13.04 2.57 -1.51
CA ILE A 205 11.81 3.28 -1.08
C ILE A 205 11.16 2.49 0.04
N SER A 206 11.01 3.08 1.22
CA SER A 206 10.23 2.50 2.30
C SER A 206 9.88 3.49 3.41
N ASN A 207 9.11 3.03 4.39
CA ASN A 207 8.81 3.75 5.64
C ASN A 207 9.85 3.45 6.73
N PHE A 208 11.09 3.53 6.48
CA PHE A 208 12.29 3.31 7.32
C PHE A 208 12.02 2.72 8.72
N ARG A 209 11.37 1.56 8.75
CA ARG A 209 11.11 0.76 9.95
C ARG A 209 12.11 -0.38 10.05
N LYS A 210 12.32 -0.90 11.26
CA LYS A 210 13.27 -1.98 11.57
C LYS A 210 13.13 -3.19 10.62
N VAL A 211 11.89 -3.61 10.31
CA VAL A 211 11.59 -4.72 9.36
C VAL A 211 12.14 -4.48 7.94
N LYS A 212 12.43 -3.23 7.56
CA LYS A 212 13.01 -2.87 6.25
C LYS A 212 14.52 -2.95 6.21
N ARG A 213 15.18 -3.21 7.36
CA ARG A 213 16.62 -3.47 7.48
C ARG A 213 17.46 -2.41 6.75
N ILE A 214 17.19 -1.13 7.07
CA ILE A 214 17.80 0.03 6.37
C ILE A 214 19.33 0.03 6.46
N GLU A 215 19.90 -0.44 7.57
CA GLU A 215 21.34 -0.55 7.76
C GLU A 215 21.97 -1.50 6.72
N ASP A 216 21.30 -2.63 6.43
CA ASP A 216 21.80 -3.59 5.44
C ASP A 216 21.86 -2.99 4.04
N ILE A 217 20.92 -2.11 3.68
CA ILE A 217 20.95 -1.38 2.41
C ILE A 217 22.24 -0.56 2.31
N ILE A 218 22.60 0.14 3.40
CA ILE A 218 23.79 0.98 3.44
C ILE A 218 25.06 0.12 3.39
N PHE A 219 25.11 -1.02 4.10
CA PHE A 219 26.24 -1.96 4.02
C PHE A 219 26.38 -2.60 2.65
N ILE A 220 25.28 -3.00 2.00
CA ILE A 220 25.27 -3.50 0.62
C ILE A 220 25.78 -2.41 -0.32
N PHE A 221 25.30 -1.18 -0.18
CA PHE A 221 25.76 -0.07 -0.99
C PHE A 221 27.23 0.23 -0.81
N GLN A 222 27.75 0.22 0.42
CA GLN A 222 29.19 0.36 0.70
C GLN A 222 30.00 -0.68 -0.10
N LYS A 223 29.61 -1.94 -0.07
CA LYS A 223 30.28 -3.02 -0.81
C LYS A 223 30.26 -2.81 -2.33
N ILE A 224 29.20 -2.20 -2.86
CA ILE A 224 29.12 -1.83 -4.28
C ILE A 224 30.06 -0.65 -4.54
N ARG A 225 30.02 0.38 -3.70
CA ARG A 225 30.81 1.60 -3.83
C ARG A 225 32.31 1.34 -3.75
N ASP A 226 32.73 0.36 -2.95
CA ASP A 226 34.13 -0.09 -2.87
C ASP A 226 34.66 -0.70 -4.19
N ARG A 227 33.76 -1.10 -5.10
CA ARG A 227 34.11 -1.78 -6.37
C ARG A 227 33.86 -0.92 -7.61
N MET A 228 32.95 0.05 -7.54
CA MET A 228 32.62 0.91 -8.66
C MET A 228 31.95 2.20 -8.18
N PRO A 229 32.10 3.31 -8.94
CA PRO A 229 31.30 4.52 -8.67
C PRO A 229 29.81 4.21 -8.73
N ALA A 230 29.07 4.65 -7.72
CA ALA A 230 27.61 4.50 -7.66
C ALA A 230 27.02 5.53 -6.67
N LYS A 231 25.73 5.81 -6.79
CA LYS A 231 24.96 6.66 -5.87
C LYS A 231 23.77 5.88 -5.28
N LEU A 232 23.45 6.15 -4.02
CA LEU A 232 22.29 5.57 -3.34
C LEU A 232 21.25 6.66 -3.09
N LEU A 233 20.04 6.43 -3.59
CA LEU A 233 18.87 7.28 -3.38
C LEU A 233 17.93 6.62 -2.37
N MET A 234 17.79 7.23 -1.19
CA MET A 234 16.97 6.77 -0.09
C MET A 234 15.69 7.60 -0.01
N ILE A 235 14.56 7.02 -0.41
CA ILE A 235 13.25 7.69 -0.47
C ILE A 235 12.36 7.17 0.66
N GLY A 236 11.83 8.09 1.44
CA GLY A 236 10.95 7.80 2.56
C GLY A 236 11.44 8.38 3.87
N ASP A 237 10.76 8.00 4.94
CA ASP A 237 11.05 8.49 6.30
C ASP A 237 10.58 7.47 7.33
N GLY A 238 11.12 7.57 8.55
CA GLY A 238 10.70 6.70 9.64
C GLY A 238 11.71 6.64 10.78
N PRO A 239 11.44 5.82 11.81
CA PRO A 239 12.26 5.76 13.03
C PRO A 239 13.74 5.48 12.79
N GLU A 240 14.07 4.67 11.76
CA GLU A 240 15.46 4.28 11.47
C GLU A 240 16.26 5.35 10.68
N ARG A 241 15.63 6.48 10.27
CA ARG A 241 16.30 7.47 9.43
C ARG A 241 17.54 8.09 10.06
N GLN A 242 17.44 8.54 11.31
CA GLN A 242 18.57 9.18 11.99
C GLN A 242 19.75 8.23 12.15
N LYS A 243 19.46 6.98 12.51
CA LYS A 243 20.46 5.92 12.66
C LYS A 243 21.15 5.61 11.32
N ALA A 244 20.37 5.54 10.23
CA ALA A 244 20.88 5.37 8.88
C ALA A 244 21.80 6.53 8.46
N MET A 245 21.41 7.77 8.72
CA MET A 245 22.24 8.94 8.42
C MET A 245 23.55 8.94 9.21
N GLN A 246 23.51 8.53 10.49
CA GLN A 246 24.73 8.41 11.29
C GLN A 246 25.65 7.31 10.74
N LEU A 247 25.10 6.17 10.33
CA LEU A 247 25.85 5.09 9.71
C LEU A 247 26.55 5.54 8.43
N VAL A 248 25.84 6.27 7.56
CA VAL A 248 26.40 6.87 6.33
C VAL A 248 27.59 7.78 6.63
N LYS A 249 27.51 8.60 7.70
CA LYS A 249 28.64 9.43 8.14
C LYS A 249 29.82 8.58 8.61
N ASN A 250 29.58 7.59 9.43
CA ASN A 250 30.61 6.71 9.98
C ASN A 250 31.35 5.92 8.89
N LEU A 251 30.66 5.60 7.79
CA LEU A 251 31.22 4.90 6.65
C LEU A 251 31.81 5.84 5.57
N SER A 252 31.83 7.16 5.82
CA SER A 252 32.33 8.19 4.88
C SER A 252 31.59 8.20 3.51
N LEU A 253 30.29 7.87 3.51
CA LEU A 253 29.46 7.78 2.31
C LEU A 253 28.57 9.01 2.08
N ILE A 254 28.82 10.14 2.75
CA ILE A 254 27.96 11.35 2.73
C ILE A 254 27.73 11.87 1.32
N ASN A 255 28.73 11.81 0.44
CA ASN A 255 28.67 12.31 -0.93
C ASN A 255 27.99 11.34 -1.90
N ASP A 256 27.73 10.11 -1.47
CA ASP A 256 27.21 9.05 -2.32
C ASP A 256 25.81 8.57 -1.91
N VAL A 257 25.32 8.98 -0.72
CA VAL A 257 23.99 8.58 -0.20
C VAL A 257 23.11 9.81 0.00
N HIS A 258 21.96 9.84 -0.70
CA HIS A 258 21.04 10.96 -0.74
C HIS A 258 19.68 10.59 -0.10
N PHE A 259 19.30 11.25 1.00
CA PHE A 259 18.02 11.07 1.66
C PHE A 259 17.02 12.14 1.21
N ILE A 260 16.03 11.76 0.41
CA ILE A 260 15.04 12.69 -0.18
C ILE A 260 13.86 12.97 0.78
N GLY A 261 13.56 12.03 1.71
CA GLY A 261 12.36 12.12 2.56
C GLY A 261 11.12 11.55 1.87
N LYS A 262 9.93 11.91 2.41
CA LYS A 262 8.65 11.46 1.85
C LYS A 262 8.31 12.28 0.61
N ILE A 263 7.94 11.60 -0.46
CA ILE A 263 7.50 12.20 -1.72
C ILE A 263 6.18 11.60 -2.18
N ARG A 264 5.41 12.35 -2.97
CA ARG A 264 4.14 11.87 -3.55
C ARG A 264 4.39 11.09 -4.84
N GLU A 265 5.22 11.64 -5.72
CA GLU A 265 5.49 11.11 -7.06
C GLU A 265 6.82 10.35 -7.07
N THR A 266 6.75 9.01 -7.04
CA THR A 266 7.95 8.16 -7.00
C THR A 266 8.45 7.74 -8.38
N TYR A 267 7.57 7.71 -9.39
CA TYR A 267 7.92 7.22 -10.71
C TYR A 267 9.04 8.02 -11.42
N PRO A 268 9.08 9.38 -11.38
CA PRO A 268 10.19 10.14 -11.97
C PRO A 268 11.55 9.74 -11.42
N LEU A 269 11.60 9.39 -10.12
CA LEU A 269 12.82 8.98 -9.42
C LEU A 269 13.18 7.52 -9.71
N LEU A 270 12.18 6.64 -9.81
CA LEU A 270 12.41 5.25 -10.23
C LEU A 270 12.93 5.18 -11.67
N LYS A 271 12.50 6.10 -12.55
CA LYS A 271 12.99 6.15 -13.95
C LYS A 271 14.44 6.59 -14.10
N ILE A 272 15.04 7.26 -13.13
CA ILE A 272 16.48 7.56 -13.13
C ILE A 272 17.31 6.47 -12.44
N SER A 273 16.67 5.49 -11.86
CA SER A 273 17.28 4.40 -11.08
C SER A 273 17.76 3.27 -12.00
N ARG A 274 18.95 2.76 -11.73
CA ARG A 274 19.52 1.59 -12.42
C ARG A 274 19.13 0.29 -11.74
N LEU A 275 18.99 0.33 -10.41
CA LEU A 275 18.65 -0.82 -9.59
C LEU A 275 17.77 -0.37 -8.43
N PHE A 276 16.74 -1.17 -8.12
CA PHE A 276 15.95 -1.04 -6.89
C PHE A 276 16.43 -2.08 -5.87
N LEU A 277 16.75 -1.62 -4.66
CA LEU A 277 17.25 -2.48 -3.59
C LEU A 277 16.24 -2.57 -2.45
N LEU A 278 15.86 -3.79 -2.09
CA LEU A 278 14.97 -4.10 -0.99
C LEU A 278 15.58 -5.21 -0.13
N THR A 279 15.62 -4.99 1.19
CA THR A 279 16.30 -5.88 2.16
C THR A 279 15.37 -6.33 3.28
N SER A 280 14.04 -6.27 3.06
CA SER A 280 13.07 -6.69 4.08
C SER A 280 13.32 -8.12 4.54
N GLU A 281 12.97 -8.44 5.78
CA GLU A 281 13.34 -9.68 6.48
C GLU A 281 12.98 -10.97 5.72
N TYR A 282 11.99 -10.89 4.83
CA TYR A 282 11.53 -12.02 4.00
C TYR A 282 11.90 -11.90 2.51
N GLU A 283 12.80 -10.97 2.18
CA GLU A 283 13.25 -10.73 0.81
C GLU A 283 14.78 -10.84 0.79
N SER A 284 15.34 -11.65 -0.15
CA SER A 284 16.78 -11.79 -0.31
C SER A 284 17.21 -11.46 -1.75
N PHE A 285 18.14 -10.54 -1.88
CA PHE A 285 18.84 -10.25 -3.13
C PHE A 285 20.36 -10.34 -2.91
N GLY A 286 21.02 -11.23 -3.65
CA GLY A 286 22.45 -11.47 -3.48
C GLY A 286 23.32 -10.28 -3.94
N LEU A 287 24.28 -9.88 -3.11
CA LEU A 287 25.22 -8.80 -3.41
C LEU A 287 25.99 -9.01 -4.73
N SER A 288 26.44 -10.24 -4.98
CA SER A 288 27.13 -10.60 -6.23
C SER A 288 26.27 -10.41 -7.47
N SER A 289 24.97 -10.68 -7.37
CA SER A 289 24.01 -10.44 -8.44
C SER A 289 23.80 -8.94 -8.69
N ALA A 290 23.75 -8.14 -7.62
CA ALA A 290 23.62 -6.68 -7.73
C ALA A 290 24.81 -6.06 -8.49
N ILE A 291 26.03 -6.46 -8.13
CA ILE A 291 27.24 -5.97 -8.80
C ILE A 291 27.28 -6.36 -10.28
N LYS A 292 26.98 -7.62 -10.62
CA LYS A 292 26.90 -8.10 -11.99
C LYS A 292 25.89 -7.30 -12.80
N LEU A 293 24.66 -7.09 -12.28
CA LEU A 293 23.62 -6.30 -12.94
C LEU A 293 24.07 -4.85 -13.21
N LEU A 294 24.89 -4.26 -12.36
CA LEU A 294 25.39 -2.91 -12.56
C LEU A 294 26.52 -2.82 -13.60
N GLN A 295 27.34 -3.86 -13.71
CA GLN A 295 28.52 -3.89 -14.57
C GLN A 295 28.27 -4.49 -15.95
N GLU A 296 27.40 -5.51 -16.06
CA GLU A 296 27.13 -6.23 -17.30
C GLU A 296 25.87 -5.68 -18.00
N LYS A 297 26.07 -4.89 -19.08
CA LYS A 297 24.96 -4.24 -19.79
C LYS A 297 23.93 -5.22 -20.33
N ASP A 298 24.35 -6.31 -20.94
CA ASP A 298 23.45 -7.30 -21.55
C ASP A 298 22.64 -8.05 -20.49
N LEU A 299 23.27 -8.35 -19.35
CA LEU A 299 22.57 -8.95 -18.21
C LEU A 299 21.54 -7.99 -17.65
N TRP A 300 21.88 -6.72 -17.48
CA TRP A 300 20.94 -5.70 -17.02
C TRP A 300 19.75 -5.57 -17.99
N GLU A 301 20.01 -5.48 -19.30
CA GLU A 301 18.95 -5.36 -20.30
C GLU A 301 17.97 -6.54 -20.24
N LYS A 302 18.50 -7.76 -20.11
CA LYS A 302 17.69 -8.97 -19.93
C LYS A 302 16.80 -8.90 -18.68
N PHE A 303 17.36 -8.50 -17.54
CA PHE A 303 16.60 -8.35 -16.31
C PHE A 303 15.58 -7.22 -16.38
N HIS A 304 15.96 -6.10 -17.00
CA HIS A 304 15.06 -4.97 -17.24
C HIS A 304 13.84 -5.38 -18.07
N GLN A 305 14.06 -6.06 -19.20
CA GLN A 305 12.97 -6.55 -20.05
C GLN A 305 12.10 -7.58 -19.32
N ASN A 306 12.69 -8.49 -18.57
CA ASN A 306 11.95 -9.46 -17.77
C ASN A 306 11.09 -8.77 -16.69
N SER A 307 11.61 -7.73 -16.07
CA SER A 307 10.86 -6.93 -15.07
C SER A 307 9.66 -6.22 -15.70
N ILE A 308 9.82 -5.65 -16.90
CA ILE A 308 8.70 -5.06 -17.66
C ILE A 308 7.65 -6.13 -17.99
N ASN A 309 8.06 -7.28 -18.50
CA ASN A 309 7.13 -8.35 -18.83
C ASN A 309 6.39 -8.89 -17.60
N GLN A 310 7.08 -8.98 -16.47
CA GLN A 310 6.46 -9.42 -15.21
C GLN A 310 5.49 -8.35 -14.66
N SER A 311 5.83 -7.06 -14.76
CA SER A 311 4.99 -5.98 -14.24
C SER A 311 3.62 -5.88 -14.95
N ARG A 312 3.53 -6.31 -16.23
CA ARG A 312 2.26 -6.36 -16.97
C ARG A 312 1.22 -7.25 -16.31
N LYS A 313 1.63 -8.28 -15.58
CA LYS A 313 0.72 -9.16 -14.83
C LYS A 313 0.08 -8.45 -13.62
N PHE A 314 0.65 -7.33 -13.21
CA PHE A 314 0.20 -6.52 -12.09
C PHE A 314 -0.33 -5.16 -12.54
N ASP A 315 -0.73 -5.06 -13.81
CA ASP A 315 -1.37 -3.84 -14.32
C ASP A 315 -2.70 -3.59 -13.61
N SER A 316 -2.94 -2.36 -13.24
CA SER A 316 -4.11 -1.96 -12.48
C SER A 316 -5.43 -2.31 -13.17
N PHE A 317 -5.51 -2.17 -14.51
CA PHE A 317 -6.72 -2.51 -15.25
C PHE A 317 -7.01 -4.01 -15.24
N GLU A 318 -5.98 -4.86 -15.23
CA GLU A 318 -6.16 -6.31 -15.15
C GLU A 318 -6.53 -6.76 -13.73
N ILE A 319 -5.84 -6.22 -12.73
CA ILE A 319 -6.11 -6.59 -11.34
C ILE A 319 -7.47 -6.08 -10.86
N VAL A 320 -7.90 -4.89 -11.26
CA VAL A 320 -9.20 -4.34 -10.86
C VAL A 320 -10.36 -5.17 -11.38
N LYS A 321 -10.22 -5.88 -12.50
CA LYS A 321 -11.23 -6.86 -12.97
C LYS A 321 -11.52 -7.95 -11.93
N LEU A 322 -10.52 -8.35 -11.15
CA LEU A 322 -10.69 -9.35 -10.08
C LEU A 322 -11.54 -8.79 -8.94
N TYR A 323 -11.32 -7.52 -8.60
CA TYR A 323 -12.15 -6.82 -7.61
C TYR A 323 -13.58 -6.64 -8.11
N GLU A 324 -13.79 -6.25 -9.38
CA GLU A 324 -15.13 -6.13 -9.97
C GLU A 324 -15.88 -7.48 -9.93
N ALA A 325 -15.21 -8.57 -10.31
CA ALA A 325 -15.80 -9.92 -10.24
C ALA A 325 -16.19 -10.30 -8.79
N MET A 326 -15.37 -9.92 -7.81
CA MET A 326 -15.70 -10.11 -6.39
C MET A 326 -16.92 -9.27 -5.99
N TYR A 327 -17.01 -8.00 -6.41
CA TYR A 327 -18.15 -7.13 -6.11
C TYR A 327 -19.45 -7.71 -6.71
N GLU A 328 -19.44 -8.11 -7.99
CA GLU A 328 -20.58 -8.72 -8.64
C GLU A 328 -21.02 -10.02 -7.95
N LYS A 329 -20.06 -10.86 -7.56
CA LYS A 329 -20.33 -12.09 -6.81
C LYS A 329 -21.01 -11.80 -5.48
N VAL A 330 -20.50 -10.84 -4.71
CA VAL A 330 -21.06 -10.45 -3.41
C VAL A 330 -22.47 -9.86 -3.59
N LEU A 331 -22.67 -8.95 -4.54
CA LEU A 331 -23.98 -8.35 -4.82
C LEU A 331 -25.02 -9.36 -5.32
N SER A 332 -24.60 -10.42 -5.99
CA SER A 332 -25.53 -11.47 -6.44
C SER A 332 -26.04 -12.39 -5.31
N GLN A 333 -25.46 -12.30 -4.12
CA GLN A 333 -25.84 -13.11 -2.93
C GLN A 333 -26.74 -12.35 -1.95
N VAL A 334 -26.98 -11.08 -2.20
CA VAL A 334 -27.77 -10.13 -1.40
C VAL A 334 -29.13 -9.90 -2.06
#